data_8052b2758c2c981f2943636aa0758150
#
_entry.id   8052b2758c2c981f2943636aa0758150
#
_cell.length_a   1.000
_cell.length_b   1.000
_cell.length_c   1.000
_cell.angle_alpha   90.00
_cell.angle_beta   90.00
_cell.angle_gamma   90.00
#
_symmetry.space_group_name_H-M   'P 1'
#
loop_
_entity.id
_entity.type
_entity.pdbx_description
1 polymer ?
#
loop_
_entity_poly.entity_id
_entity_poly.type
_entity_poly.pdbx_seq_one_letter_code
_entity_poly.pdbx_strand_id
1 'polypeptide(L)'
;MPEIWLSYGPTEVVLDIKAENLERQITAEGTNLSDSEIASKLQSIDLTKPTEIVILESTKAVQKVISVLLEICNQKSLPTPKILVDKSNLHLVKNMFSDPLISISEFDNSQLTGTNLMFVGEMEFDGLFGYSTISTKLLRKFGKEQMLEAYEKKNGNLPHPGEDLSTIEVAKKFTDGFEISALEVIANSSGITDVSTGHPSSTLSLSKSLPLLTINDVGKHRILFISTGKESSNETLSRSLSALWNCANAVKEEGLAILLAECKNGLGSEAILQYAEGRMSLDRLKNPAKYVDGMENLLFLTEMQKQFQIGIVSILPHYYTKDKLTMIPFGGTKESMEYVLKTYGERQKAVIVSDGTHVLLR
;
A
#
# COMPACT_ATOMS: atom_id res chain seq x y z
N MET A 1 -16.01 -24.32 -15.08
CA MET A 1 -14.76 -23.94 -14.39
C MET A 1 -15.12 -22.72 -13.55
N PRO A 2 -14.71 -22.63 -12.30
CA PRO A 2 -14.94 -21.41 -11.57
C PRO A 2 -14.11 -20.27 -12.20
N GLU A 3 -14.79 -19.17 -12.52
CA GLU A 3 -14.17 -17.92 -12.95
C GLU A 3 -13.90 -17.09 -11.68
N ILE A 4 -12.64 -16.75 -11.43
CA ILE A 4 -12.27 -15.88 -10.32
C ILE A 4 -11.92 -14.52 -10.88
N TRP A 5 -12.72 -13.52 -10.51
CA TRP A 5 -12.52 -12.13 -10.89
C TRP A 5 -11.51 -11.48 -9.95
N LEU A 6 -10.44 -10.94 -10.50
CA LEU A 6 -9.35 -10.32 -9.77
C LEU A 6 -9.18 -8.87 -10.25
N SER A 7 -9.00 -7.98 -9.29
CA SER A 7 -8.74 -6.56 -9.59
C SER A 7 -7.42 -6.39 -10.32
N TYR A 8 -7.44 -5.54 -11.35
CA TYR A 8 -6.29 -5.21 -12.19
C TYR A 8 -6.40 -3.75 -12.63
N GLY A 9 -5.83 -2.84 -11.88
CA GLY A 9 -6.05 -1.41 -12.08
C GLY A 9 -7.52 -1.03 -11.88
N PRO A 10 -8.09 -0.20 -12.77
CA PRO A 10 -9.50 0.18 -12.73
C PRO A 10 -10.45 -0.93 -13.22
N THR A 11 -9.92 -2.03 -13.76
CA THR A 11 -10.66 -3.14 -14.35
C THR A 11 -10.54 -4.41 -13.52
N GLU A 12 -11.15 -5.48 -14.00
CA GLU A 12 -10.98 -6.83 -13.47
C GLU A 12 -10.50 -7.76 -14.58
N VAL A 13 -9.69 -8.75 -14.21
CA VAL A 13 -9.27 -9.84 -15.06
C VAL A 13 -9.82 -11.16 -14.53
N VAL A 14 -10.17 -12.05 -15.45
CA VAL A 14 -10.68 -13.38 -15.08
C VAL A 14 -9.50 -14.34 -15.00
N LEU A 15 -9.40 -15.07 -13.91
CA LEU A 15 -8.55 -16.25 -13.81
C LEU A 15 -9.43 -17.49 -13.95
N ASP A 16 -9.35 -18.13 -15.12
CA ASP A 16 -9.97 -19.44 -15.36
C ASP A 16 -9.12 -20.52 -14.71
N ILE A 17 -9.65 -21.11 -13.64
CA ILE A 17 -8.99 -22.16 -12.92
C ILE A 17 -9.93 -23.35 -12.75
N LYS A 18 -9.43 -24.59 -12.98
CA LYS A 18 -10.23 -25.77 -12.68
C LYS A 18 -10.37 -25.95 -11.16
N ALA A 19 -11.51 -26.46 -10.72
CA ALA A 19 -11.76 -26.69 -9.29
C ALA A 19 -10.69 -27.57 -8.63
N GLU A 20 -10.13 -28.53 -9.37
CA GLU A 20 -9.05 -29.42 -8.92
C GLU A 20 -7.71 -28.70 -8.73
N ASN A 21 -7.50 -27.57 -9.42
CA ASN A 21 -6.28 -26.74 -9.32
C ASN A 21 -6.44 -25.57 -8.34
N LEU A 22 -7.66 -25.28 -7.88
CA LEU A 22 -7.89 -24.26 -6.84
C LEU A 22 -7.68 -24.91 -5.47
N GLU A 23 -6.73 -24.38 -4.70
CA GLU A 23 -6.52 -24.82 -3.33
C GLU A 23 -7.35 -23.99 -2.36
N ARG A 24 -7.25 -22.66 -2.48
CA ARG A 24 -7.93 -21.71 -1.61
C ARG A 24 -7.99 -20.33 -2.30
N GLN A 25 -9.06 -19.59 -2.01
CA GLN A 25 -9.15 -18.17 -2.27
C GLN A 25 -9.10 -17.42 -0.93
N ILE A 26 -8.27 -16.37 -0.87
CA ILE A 26 -8.05 -15.54 0.31
C ILE A 26 -8.48 -14.12 -0.01
N THR A 27 -9.34 -13.56 0.85
CA THR A 27 -9.80 -12.17 0.80
C THR A 27 -9.62 -11.53 2.18
N ALA A 28 -9.40 -10.21 2.22
CA ALA A 28 -9.47 -9.47 3.46
C ALA A 28 -10.94 -9.30 3.83
N GLU A 29 -11.41 -10.08 4.81
CA GLU A 29 -12.76 -10.00 5.35
C GLU A 29 -12.72 -9.36 6.73
N GLY A 30 -13.71 -8.52 7.03
CA GLY A 30 -13.82 -7.87 8.33
C GLY A 30 -15.16 -7.15 8.47
N THR A 31 -15.50 -6.78 9.71
CA THR A 31 -16.69 -5.96 9.98
C THR A 31 -16.39 -4.52 9.60
N ASN A 32 -17.14 -4.00 8.64
CA ASN A 32 -17.00 -2.62 8.19
C ASN A 32 -17.89 -1.70 9.04
N LEU A 33 -17.36 -0.50 9.29
CA LEU A 33 -18.09 0.56 9.96
C LEU A 33 -19.16 1.14 9.03
N SER A 34 -20.35 1.37 9.56
CA SER A 34 -21.40 2.18 8.93
C SER A 34 -21.01 3.67 8.96
N ASP A 35 -21.67 4.48 8.14
CA ASP A 35 -21.46 5.93 8.10
C ASP A 35 -21.72 6.60 9.46
N SER A 36 -22.70 6.10 10.21
CA SER A 36 -23.01 6.58 11.56
C SER A 36 -21.91 6.24 12.57
N GLU A 37 -21.28 5.07 12.46
CA GLU A 37 -20.15 4.69 13.31
C GLU A 37 -18.89 5.48 12.98
N ILE A 38 -18.61 5.71 11.68
CA ILE A 38 -17.54 6.61 11.23
C ILE A 38 -17.79 8.01 11.79
N ALA A 39 -19.00 8.55 11.62
CA ALA A 39 -19.37 9.88 12.13
C ALA A 39 -19.19 9.98 13.65
N SER A 40 -19.55 8.93 14.39
CA SER A 40 -19.36 8.87 15.85
C SER A 40 -17.88 8.97 16.24
N LYS A 41 -16.99 8.26 15.54
CA LYS A 41 -15.54 8.34 15.77
C LYS A 41 -14.95 9.71 15.42
N LEU A 42 -15.49 10.39 14.41
CA LEU A 42 -15.07 11.73 13.99
C LEU A 42 -15.55 12.85 14.92
N GLN A 43 -16.47 12.59 15.85
CA GLN A 43 -16.96 13.60 16.78
C GLN A 43 -15.91 14.16 17.74
N SER A 44 -14.79 13.43 17.93
CA SER A 44 -13.66 13.89 18.75
C SER A 44 -12.84 15.01 18.09
N ILE A 45 -13.05 15.27 16.80
CA ILE A 45 -12.31 16.28 16.05
C ILE A 45 -12.95 17.65 16.31
N ASP A 46 -12.17 18.63 16.74
CA ASP A 46 -12.61 20.02 16.89
C ASP A 46 -12.63 20.71 15.50
N LEU A 47 -13.79 20.71 14.87
CA LEU A 47 -14.03 21.36 13.57
C LEU A 47 -14.58 22.79 13.70
N THR A 48 -14.63 23.36 14.89
CA THR A 48 -15.10 24.74 15.11
C THR A 48 -14.10 25.78 14.58
N LYS A 49 -12.85 25.40 14.45
CA LYS A 49 -11.80 26.22 13.87
C LYS A 49 -11.62 25.93 12.38
N PRO A 50 -11.20 26.91 11.57
CA PRO A 50 -10.80 26.65 10.20
C PRO A 50 -9.71 25.57 10.16
N THR A 51 -10.01 24.46 9.52
CA THR A 51 -9.11 23.30 9.41
C THR A 51 -8.72 23.09 7.95
N GLU A 52 -7.45 22.84 7.70
CA GLU A 52 -6.96 22.40 6.39
C GLU A 52 -6.72 20.89 6.43
N ILE A 53 -7.43 20.17 5.58
CA ILE A 53 -7.29 18.71 5.44
C ILE A 53 -6.26 18.43 4.38
N VAL A 54 -5.20 17.68 4.73
CA VAL A 54 -4.12 17.30 3.79
C VAL A 54 -4.25 15.84 3.39
N ILE A 55 -4.38 15.59 2.08
CA ILE A 55 -4.44 14.25 1.49
C ILE A 55 -3.11 13.97 0.79
N LEU A 56 -2.31 13.05 1.35
CA LEU A 56 -1.06 12.62 0.74
C LEU A 56 -1.29 11.53 -0.32
N GLU A 57 -2.22 10.62 -0.04
CA GLU A 57 -2.63 9.53 -0.94
C GLU A 57 -4.15 9.45 -0.95
N SER A 58 -4.73 9.33 -2.14
CA SER A 58 -6.17 9.29 -2.32
C SER A 58 -6.62 7.84 -2.53
N THR A 59 -7.22 7.25 -1.48
CA THR A 59 -7.90 5.95 -1.53
C THR A 59 -9.41 6.14 -1.37
N LYS A 60 -10.20 5.11 -1.69
CA LYS A 60 -11.66 5.15 -1.49
C LYS A 60 -12.02 5.30 -0.01
N ALA A 61 -11.22 4.69 0.87
CA ALA A 61 -11.42 4.80 2.30
C ALA A 61 -11.20 6.23 2.79
N VAL A 62 -10.11 6.88 2.36
CA VAL A 62 -9.83 8.30 2.65
C VAL A 62 -10.94 9.20 2.13
N GLN A 63 -11.39 8.98 0.88
CA GLN A 63 -12.47 9.75 0.28
C GLN A 63 -13.78 9.62 1.09
N LYS A 64 -14.14 8.39 1.49
CA LYS A 64 -15.35 8.12 2.26
C LYS A 64 -15.32 8.84 3.61
N VAL A 65 -14.20 8.78 4.33
CA VAL A 65 -14.04 9.46 5.63
C VAL A 65 -14.14 10.97 5.49
N ILE A 66 -13.51 11.54 4.46
CA ILE A 66 -13.61 12.99 4.19
C ILE A 66 -15.06 13.38 3.83
N SER A 67 -15.76 12.58 3.03
CA SER A 67 -17.17 12.83 2.71
C SER A 67 -18.04 12.88 3.97
N VAL A 68 -17.89 11.90 4.88
CA VAL A 68 -18.60 11.89 6.16
C VAL A 68 -18.24 13.12 7.01
N LEU A 69 -16.97 13.52 7.03
CA LEU A 69 -16.53 14.70 7.77
C LEU A 69 -17.15 15.99 7.22
N LEU A 70 -17.23 16.14 5.89
CA LEU A 70 -17.88 17.28 5.23
C LEU A 70 -19.39 17.29 5.51
N GLU A 71 -20.05 16.14 5.55
CA GLU A 71 -21.45 16.02 5.94
C GLU A 71 -21.69 16.48 7.39
N ILE A 72 -20.80 16.11 8.32
CA ILE A 72 -20.86 16.59 9.71
C ILE A 72 -20.73 18.11 9.77
N CYS A 73 -19.79 18.70 9.02
CA CYS A 73 -19.64 20.15 8.95
C CYS A 73 -20.91 20.84 8.46
N ASN A 74 -21.50 20.30 7.39
CA ASN A 74 -22.73 20.85 6.82
C ASN A 74 -23.93 20.75 7.80
N GLN A 75 -24.14 19.56 8.40
CA GLN A 75 -25.24 19.34 9.35
C GLN A 75 -25.16 20.21 10.60
N LYS A 76 -23.95 20.49 11.09
CA LYS A 76 -23.70 21.32 12.27
C LYS A 76 -23.43 22.79 11.93
N SER A 77 -23.54 23.21 10.67
CA SER A 77 -23.22 24.57 10.19
C SER A 77 -21.82 25.04 10.62
N LEU A 78 -20.83 24.12 10.59
CA LEU A 78 -19.43 24.40 10.88
C LEU A 78 -18.71 24.91 9.62
N PRO A 79 -17.55 25.57 9.78
CA PRO A 79 -16.73 25.97 8.62
C PRO A 79 -16.36 24.76 7.77
N THR A 80 -16.55 24.86 6.45
CA THR A 80 -16.12 23.81 5.52
C THR A 80 -14.58 23.79 5.47
N PRO A 81 -13.92 22.64 5.75
CA PRO A 81 -12.48 22.51 5.66
C PRO A 81 -11.97 22.76 4.23
N LYS A 82 -10.80 23.37 4.11
CA LYS A 82 -10.07 23.45 2.85
C LYS A 82 -9.31 22.15 2.63
N ILE A 83 -9.37 21.58 1.43
CA ILE A 83 -8.65 20.36 1.09
C ILE A 83 -7.36 20.71 0.36
N LEU A 84 -6.24 20.26 0.91
CA LEU A 84 -4.91 20.37 0.35
C LEU A 84 -4.46 18.99 -0.14
N VAL A 85 -3.91 18.92 -1.34
CA VAL A 85 -3.60 17.64 -1.99
C VAL A 85 -2.21 17.68 -2.58
N ASP A 86 -1.50 16.56 -2.49
CA ASP A 86 -0.27 16.41 -3.26
C ASP A 86 -0.52 16.64 -4.75
N LYS A 87 0.41 17.29 -5.41
CA LYS A 87 0.30 17.66 -6.83
C LYS A 87 -0.05 16.49 -7.73
N SER A 88 0.50 15.31 -7.44
CA SER A 88 0.24 14.08 -8.20
C SER A 88 -1.21 13.60 -8.11
N ASN A 89 -1.90 13.90 -7.00
CA ASN A 89 -3.27 13.48 -6.72
C ASN A 89 -4.32 14.57 -6.98
N LEU A 90 -3.90 15.81 -7.32
CA LEU A 90 -4.79 16.95 -7.41
C LEU A 90 -5.96 16.73 -8.40
N HIS A 91 -5.68 16.15 -9.56
CA HIS A 91 -6.72 15.88 -10.57
C HIS A 91 -7.72 14.84 -10.08
N LEU A 92 -7.23 13.77 -9.44
CA LEU A 92 -8.07 12.70 -8.91
C LEU A 92 -9.03 13.23 -7.85
N VAL A 93 -8.50 13.97 -6.87
CA VAL A 93 -9.29 14.50 -5.76
C VAL A 93 -10.31 15.55 -6.24
N LYS A 94 -9.96 16.40 -7.21
CA LYS A 94 -10.92 17.34 -7.83
C LYS A 94 -12.10 16.62 -8.51
N ASN A 95 -11.86 15.48 -9.12
CA ASN A 95 -12.93 14.70 -9.74
C ASN A 95 -13.82 13.98 -8.72
N MET A 96 -13.31 13.73 -7.53
CA MET A 96 -14.04 13.05 -6.45
C MET A 96 -14.99 13.97 -5.70
N PHE A 97 -14.54 15.19 -5.43
CA PHE A 97 -15.30 16.21 -4.73
C PHE A 97 -15.74 17.29 -5.72
N SER A 98 -16.81 17.02 -6.44
CA SER A 98 -17.37 17.89 -7.48
C SER A 98 -18.19 19.08 -6.94
N ASP A 99 -18.38 19.17 -5.61
CA ASP A 99 -19.08 20.27 -4.99
C ASP A 99 -18.25 21.58 -5.11
N PRO A 100 -18.74 22.63 -5.79
CA PRO A 100 -18.03 23.87 -5.97
C PRO A 100 -17.76 24.66 -4.68
N LEU A 101 -18.40 24.27 -3.58
CA LEU A 101 -18.19 24.89 -2.25
C LEU A 101 -16.93 24.34 -1.57
N ILE A 102 -16.38 23.21 -2.05
CA ILE A 102 -15.17 22.62 -1.49
C ILE A 102 -13.95 23.21 -2.16
N SER A 103 -13.15 23.94 -1.39
CA SER A 103 -11.87 24.49 -1.88
C SER A 103 -10.81 23.42 -1.91
N ILE A 104 -10.28 23.09 -3.11
CA ILE A 104 -9.21 22.11 -3.30
C ILE A 104 -8.01 22.77 -3.95
N SER A 105 -6.85 22.74 -3.30
CA SER A 105 -5.61 23.30 -3.78
C SER A 105 -4.41 22.38 -3.56
N GLU A 106 -3.28 22.70 -4.19
CA GLU A 106 -2.03 21.96 -4.01
C GLU A 106 -1.46 22.20 -2.61
N PHE A 107 -0.96 21.14 -1.98
CA PHE A 107 -0.23 21.21 -0.71
C PHE A 107 1.24 21.56 -0.99
N ASP A 108 1.72 22.64 -0.44
CA ASP A 108 3.12 23.07 -0.53
C ASP A 108 3.88 22.66 0.74
N ASN A 109 5.12 22.20 0.56
CA ASN A 109 6.03 21.77 1.63
C ASN A 109 6.28 22.87 2.68
N SER A 110 6.22 24.16 2.30
CA SER A 110 6.34 25.29 3.22
C SER A 110 5.19 25.37 4.24
N GLN A 111 4.09 24.65 3.99
CA GLN A 111 2.90 24.66 4.83
C GLN A 111 2.96 23.68 6.02
N LEU A 112 3.99 22.82 6.13
CA LEU A 112 4.14 21.90 7.27
C LEU A 112 4.17 22.59 8.63
N THR A 113 4.53 23.87 8.67
CA THR A 113 4.52 24.69 9.88
C THR A 113 3.22 25.49 10.05
N GLY A 114 2.21 25.21 9.23
CA GLY A 114 0.90 25.85 9.29
C GLY A 114 0.12 25.42 10.54
N THR A 115 -0.78 26.29 10.98
CA THR A 115 -1.70 26.01 12.10
C THR A 115 -2.92 25.24 11.61
N ASN A 116 -3.42 24.28 12.42
CA ASN A 116 -4.63 23.49 12.17
C ASN A 116 -4.58 22.59 10.91
N LEU A 117 -3.43 22.02 10.60
CA LEU A 117 -3.31 20.99 9.57
C LEU A 117 -3.77 19.64 10.12
N MET A 118 -4.66 18.98 9.39
CA MET A 118 -5.08 17.60 9.65
C MET A 118 -4.75 16.73 8.45
N PHE A 119 -3.81 15.83 8.63
CA PHE A 119 -3.44 14.84 7.62
C PHE A 119 -4.40 13.67 7.67
N VAL A 120 -4.92 13.25 6.51
CA VAL A 120 -5.80 12.09 6.38
C VAL A 120 -5.11 11.05 5.50
N GLY A 121 -5.03 9.82 5.98
CA GLY A 121 -4.39 8.74 5.26
C GLY A 121 -4.89 7.37 5.67
N GLU A 122 -4.78 6.43 4.76
CA GLU A 122 -5.04 5.03 5.03
C GLU A 122 -3.79 4.38 5.61
N MET A 123 -3.98 3.59 6.65
CA MET A 123 -2.95 2.82 7.29
C MET A 123 -2.88 1.43 6.65
N GLU A 124 -1.71 1.03 6.20
CA GLU A 124 -1.47 -0.21 5.49
C GLU A 124 -0.29 -0.97 6.10
N PHE A 125 -0.10 -2.22 5.71
CA PHE A 125 1.15 -2.92 6.00
C PHE A 125 2.31 -2.30 5.21
N ASP A 126 3.47 -2.19 5.84
CA ASP A 126 4.68 -1.63 5.24
C ASP A 126 5.90 -2.50 5.54
N GLY A 127 6.69 -2.77 4.51
CA GLY A 127 7.86 -3.63 4.64
C GLY A 127 8.98 -3.04 5.46
N LEU A 128 9.19 -1.71 5.45
CA LEU A 128 10.26 -1.06 6.19
C LEU A 128 9.85 -0.66 7.61
N PHE A 129 8.62 -0.18 7.77
CA PHE A 129 8.12 0.36 9.03
C PHE A 129 7.18 -0.59 9.78
N GLY A 130 6.85 -1.74 9.22
CA GLY A 130 5.80 -2.62 9.69
C GLY A 130 4.42 -2.13 9.28
N TYR A 131 4.14 -0.84 9.50
CA TYR A 131 2.90 -0.16 9.14
C TYR A 131 3.19 1.18 8.45
N SER A 132 2.46 1.50 7.38
CA SER A 132 2.43 2.81 6.74
C SER A 132 1.42 3.70 7.46
N THR A 133 1.87 4.73 8.15
CA THR A 133 1.07 5.71 8.90
C THR A 133 1.30 7.11 8.36
N ILE A 134 0.54 8.10 8.83
CA ILE A 134 0.82 9.50 8.49
C ILE A 134 2.25 9.88 8.83
N SER A 135 2.79 9.43 9.99
CA SER A 135 4.19 9.69 10.35
C SER A 135 5.18 9.14 9.32
N THR A 136 5.00 7.91 8.88
CA THR A 136 5.90 7.29 7.90
C THR A 136 5.77 7.93 6.51
N LYS A 137 4.55 8.30 6.11
CA LYS A 137 4.28 9.01 4.85
C LYS A 137 4.92 10.39 4.84
N LEU A 138 4.82 11.13 5.93
CA LEU A 138 5.49 12.43 6.10
C LEU A 138 7.02 12.28 6.09
N LEU A 139 7.56 11.28 6.79
CA LEU A 139 8.99 10.97 6.79
C LEU A 139 9.49 10.68 5.37
N ARG A 140 8.81 9.79 4.62
CA ARG A 140 9.18 9.46 3.24
C ARG A 140 9.20 10.69 2.34
N LYS A 141 8.25 11.60 2.52
CA LYS A 141 8.09 12.77 1.68
C LYS A 141 9.08 13.90 2.02
N PHE A 142 9.35 14.13 3.30
CA PHE A 142 10.06 15.32 3.78
C PHE A 142 11.36 15.04 4.52
N GLY A 143 11.54 13.84 5.08
CA GLY A 143 12.67 13.50 5.93
C GLY A 143 13.79 12.72 5.24
N LYS A 144 14.43 13.28 4.20
CA LYS A 144 15.45 12.58 3.39
C LYS A 144 16.58 11.96 4.20
N GLU A 145 17.11 12.70 5.18
CA GLU A 145 18.23 12.24 6.03
C GLU A 145 17.73 11.19 7.04
N GLN A 146 16.58 11.45 7.65
CA GLN A 146 15.96 10.53 8.59
C GLN A 146 15.46 9.25 7.90
N MET A 147 15.13 9.29 6.61
CA MET A 147 14.85 8.07 5.85
C MET A 147 16.08 7.16 5.72
N LEU A 148 17.29 7.73 5.62
CA LEU A 148 18.53 6.93 5.67
C LEU A 148 18.66 6.26 7.05
N GLU A 149 18.47 7.01 8.14
CA GLU A 149 18.48 6.45 9.50
C GLU A 149 17.48 5.30 9.66
N ALA A 150 16.24 5.48 9.19
CA ALA A 150 15.22 4.44 9.23
C ALA A 150 15.64 3.20 8.44
N TYR A 151 16.18 3.39 7.23
CA TYR A 151 16.64 2.30 6.39
C TYR A 151 17.82 1.52 7.01
N GLU A 152 18.76 2.20 7.66
CA GLU A 152 19.90 1.58 8.34
C GLU A 152 19.47 0.80 9.58
N LYS A 153 18.46 1.26 10.29
CA LYS A 153 17.92 0.56 11.49
C LYS A 153 17.36 -0.83 11.22
N LYS A 154 17.10 -1.20 9.95
CA LYS A 154 16.74 -2.60 9.61
C LYS A 154 17.87 -3.61 9.87
N ASN A 155 19.10 -3.15 10.17
CA ASN A 155 20.26 -3.97 10.53
C ASN A 155 20.60 -5.09 9.53
N GLY A 156 20.50 -4.80 8.23
CA GLY A 156 20.82 -5.76 7.17
C GLY A 156 19.75 -6.82 6.89
N ASN A 157 18.75 -6.97 7.76
CA ASN A 157 17.65 -7.89 7.56
C ASN A 157 16.51 -7.26 6.75
N LEU A 158 15.70 -8.10 6.10
CA LEU A 158 14.41 -7.66 5.59
C LEU A 158 13.43 -7.60 6.76
N PRO A 159 12.86 -6.43 7.07
CA PRO A 159 11.81 -6.36 8.07
C PRO A 159 10.53 -7.05 7.58
N HIS A 160 9.65 -7.40 8.52
CA HIS A 160 8.39 -8.04 8.18
C HIS A 160 7.23 -7.06 8.33
N PRO A 161 6.35 -6.93 7.32
CA PRO A 161 5.14 -6.14 7.44
C PRO A 161 4.30 -6.59 8.65
N GLY A 162 3.61 -5.63 9.28
CA GLY A 162 2.72 -5.91 10.41
C GLY A 162 3.41 -6.15 11.74
N GLU A 163 4.70 -5.89 11.86
CA GLU A 163 5.45 -5.91 13.13
C GLU A 163 5.72 -4.52 13.66
N ASP A 164 5.83 -4.39 14.98
CA ASP A 164 6.29 -3.15 15.62
C ASP A 164 7.81 -3.06 15.48
N LEU A 165 8.26 -2.33 14.47
CA LEU A 165 9.66 -2.21 14.13
C LEU A 165 10.28 -0.93 14.72
N SER A 166 11.55 -1.01 15.13
CA SER A 166 12.30 0.15 15.63
C SER A 166 12.47 1.27 14.59
N THR A 167 12.29 0.95 13.32
CA THR A 167 12.30 1.90 12.20
C THR A 167 11.16 2.92 12.31
N ILE A 168 10.00 2.53 12.85
CA ILE A 168 8.84 3.42 13.00
C ILE A 168 9.09 4.54 14.00
N GLU A 169 9.98 4.32 14.98
CA GLU A 169 10.35 5.35 15.96
C GLU A 169 11.06 6.54 15.32
N VAL A 170 11.73 6.34 14.19
CA VAL A 170 12.30 7.45 13.41
C VAL A 170 11.21 8.33 12.83
N ALA A 171 10.14 7.72 12.31
CA ALA A 171 9.00 8.46 11.76
C ALA A 171 8.22 9.22 12.84
N LYS A 172 8.01 8.61 14.00
CA LYS A 172 7.38 9.28 15.16
C LYS A 172 8.21 10.49 15.58
N LYS A 173 9.51 10.30 15.82
CA LYS A 173 10.41 11.37 16.22
C LYS A 173 10.47 12.51 15.21
N PHE A 174 10.40 12.18 13.91
CA PHE A 174 10.34 13.18 12.84
C PHE A 174 9.09 14.05 12.96
N THR A 175 7.94 13.46 13.29
CA THR A 175 6.66 14.19 13.37
C THR A 175 6.42 14.86 14.72
N ASP A 176 7.12 14.50 15.80
CA ASP A 176 6.96 15.09 17.13
C ASP A 176 7.19 16.63 17.17
N GLY A 177 7.97 17.14 16.22
CA GLY A 177 8.26 18.57 16.12
C GLY A 177 7.20 19.41 15.40
N PHE A 178 6.11 18.82 14.89
CA PHE A 178 5.09 19.53 14.12
C PHE A 178 3.78 19.66 14.91
N GLU A 179 3.15 20.80 14.87
CA GLU A 179 1.82 21.04 15.45
C GLU A 179 0.73 20.62 14.44
N ILE A 180 0.59 19.34 14.19
CA ILE A 180 -0.32 18.77 13.22
C ILE A 180 -1.19 17.67 13.84
N SER A 181 -2.34 17.39 13.24
CA SER A 181 -3.19 16.27 13.60
C SER A 181 -3.25 15.23 12.48
N ALA A 182 -3.56 14.00 12.84
CA ALA A 182 -3.74 12.88 11.93
C ALA A 182 -5.13 12.27 12.08
N LEU A 183 -5.68 11.87 10.97
CA LEU A 183 -6.87 11.03 10.86
C LEU A 183 -6.44 9.78 10.09
N GLU A 184 -6.19 8.71 10.83
CA GLU A 184 -5.76 7.42 10.30
C GLU A 184 -6.97 6.53 10.06
N VAL A 185 -7.01 5.91 8.89
CA VAL A 185 -8.11 5.04 8.44
C VAL A 185 -7.55 3.64 8.21
N ILE A 186 -8.22 2.61 8.73
CA ILE A 186 -7.97 1.21 8.33
C ILE A 186 -9.14 0.73 7.50
N ALA A 187 -8.82 0.13 6.35
CA ALA A 187 -9.81 -0.42 5.44
C ALA A 187 -9.40 -1.83 4.96
N ASN A 188 -10.36 -2.53 4.41
CA ASN A 188 -10.20 -3.73 3.62
C ASN A 188 -10.86 -3.55 2.25
N SER A 189 -10.86 -4.57 1.42
CA SER A 189 -11.51 -4.53 0.09
C SER A 189 -13.02 -4.24 0.13
N SER A 190 -13.67 -4.42 1.28
CA SER A 190 -15.12 -4.25 1.46
C SER A 190 -15.48 -2.89 2.05
N GLY A 191 -14.58 -2.22 2.79
CA GLY A 191 -14.84 -0.91 3.40
C GLY A 191 -13.93 -0.58 4.58
N ILE A 192 -14.36 0.41 5.36
CA ILE A 192 -13.58 0.94 6.49
C ILE A 192 -13.84 0.08 7.73
N THR A 193 -12.78 -0.39 8.36
CA THR A 193 -12.84 -1.23 9.56
C THR A 193 -12.55 -0.42 10.83
N ASP A 194 -11.75 0.62 10.75
CA ASP A 194 -11.46 1.49 11.89
C ASP A 194 -11.04 2.89 11.45
N VAL A 195 -11.20 3.86 12.37
CA VAL A 195 -10.77 5.26 12.21
C VAL A 195 -10.25 5.75 13.56
N SER A 196 -9.12 6.45 13.59
CA SER A 196 -8.56 7.08 14.77
C SER A 196 -8.01 8.47 14.48
N THR A 197 -8.00 9.31 15.51
CA THR A 197 -7.55 10.69 15.43
C THR A 197 -6.54 10.97 16.53
N GLY A 198 -5.61 11.86 16.26
CA GLY A 198 -4.60 12.27 17.26
C GLY A 198 -3.39 12.92 16.59
N HIS A 199 -2.32 13.08 17.37
CA HIS A 199 -1.04 13.48 16.77
C HIS A 199 -0.43 12.30 15.99
N PRO A 200 0.19 12.50 14.82
CA PRO A 200 0.73 11.40 14.00
C PRO A 200 1.65 10.44 14.76
N SER A 201 2.47 10.95 15.69
CA SER A 201 3.37 10.10 16.47
C SER A 201 2.66 9.21 17.50
N SER A 202 1.39 9.49 17.83
CA SER A 202 0.61 8.77 18.84
C SER A 202 -0.58 7.96 18.27
N THR A 203 -0.93 8.13 16.99
CA THR A 203 -2.04 7.41 16.33
C THR A 203 -1.75 5.93 16.07
N LEU A 204 -0.56 5.46 16.41
CA LEU A 204 -0.18 4.04 16.30
C LEU A 204 -1.10 3.05 17.03
N SER A 205 -2.05 3.56 17.84
CA SER A 205 -3.12 2.71 18.39
C SER A 205 -3.91 1.97 17.31
N LEU A 206 -3.97 2.52 16.09
CA LEU A 206 -4.59 1.85 14.95
C LEU A 206 -3.82 0.61 14.48
N SER A 207 -2.52 0.52 14.73
CA SER A 207 -1.74 -0.69 14.42
C SER A 207 -2.28 -1.94 15.11
N LYS A 208 -3.05 -1.77 16.20
CA LYS A 208 -3.73 -2.87 16.89
C LYS A 208 -4.88 -3.46 16.07
N SER A 209 -5.49 -2.69 15.20
CA SER A 209 -6.60 -3.16 14.34
C SER A 209 -6.10 -3.84 13.06
N LEU A 210 -4.90 -3.46 12.56
CA LEU A 210 -4.30 -4.11 11.39
C LEU A 210 -4.05 -5.60 11.56
N PRO A 211 -3.66 -6.14 12.74
CA PRO A 211 -3.55 -7.58 12.94
C PRO A 211 -4.84 -8.36 12.68
N LEU A 212 -6.00 -7.71 12.71
CA LEU A 212 -7.27 -8.35 12.33
C LEU A 212 -7.31 -8.73 10.86
N LEU A 213 -6.50 -8.07 10.02
CA LEU A 213 -6.30 -8.39 8.60
C LEU A 213 -5.20 -9.44 8.38
N THR A 214 -4.52 -9.89 9.44
CA THR A 214 -3.51 -10.94 9.38
C THR A 214 -4.17 -12.30 9.35
N ILE A 215 -3.87 -13.08 8.32
CA ILE A 215 -4.36 -14.46 8.17
C ILE A 215 -3.24 -15.40 8.59
N ASN A 216 -3.40 -15.98 9.78
CA ASN A 216 -2.46 -16.92 10.35
C ASN A 216 -2.70 -18.34 9.82
N ASP A 217 -1.67 -19.18 9.94
CA ASP A 217 -1.74 -20.62 9.60
C ASP A 217 -2.16 -20.89 8.16
N VAL A 218 -1.77 -20.00 7.26
CA VAL A 218 -2.02 -20.21 5.82
C VAL A 218 -1.20 -21.39 5.30
N GLY A 219 -0.05 -21.63 5.91
CA GLY A 219 0.94 -22.59 5.43
C GLY A 219 1.72 -22.04 4.22
N LYS A 220 2.63 -22.86 3.71
CA LYS A 220 3.43 -22.50 2.52
C LYS A 220 2.90 -23.21 1.28
N HIS A 221 2.69 -22.45 0.23
CA HIS A 221 2.13 -22.93 -1.04
C HIS A 221 3.13 -22.74 -2.17
N ARG A 222 3.09 -23.64 -3.13
CA ARG A 222 4.01 -23.60 -4.28
C ARG A 222 3.66 -22.52 -5.28
N ILE A 223 2.37 -22.26 -5.45
CA ILE A 223 1.84 -21.29 -6.42
C ILE A 223 0.89 -20.34 -5.72
N LEU A 224 1.19 -19.03 -5.79
CA LEU A 224 0.31 -17.95 -5.36
C LEU A 224 0.02 -17.01 -6.53
N PHE A 225 -1.25 -16.69 -6.74
CA PHE A 225 -1.69 -15.56 -7.54
C PHE A 225 -2.10 -14.44 -6.59
N ILE A 226 -1.53 -13.26 -6.76
CA ILE A 226 -1.70 -12.13 -5.85
C ILE A 226 -2.17 -10.92 -6.65
N SER A 227 -3.44 -10.53 -6.48
CA SER A 227 -3.93 -9.25 -6.99
C SER A 227 -3.54 -8.13 -6.03
N THR A 228 -3.18 -6.98 -6.57
CA THR A 228 -2.85 -5.77 -5.80
C THR A 228 -4.06 -4.89 -5.51
N GLY A 229 -5.28 -5.39 -5.75
CA GLY A 229 -6.51 -4.63 -5.52
C GLY A 229 -6.76 -3.55 -6.60
N LYS A 230 -7.70 -2.64 -6.35
CA LYS A 230 -8.17 -1.60 -7.29
C LYS A 230 -7.56 -0.21 -7.06
N GLU A 231 -6.82 -0.03 -5.99
CA GLU A 231 -6.33 1.26 -5.54
C GLU A 231 -4.95 1.64 -6.16
N SER A 232 -4.33 2.65 -5.63
CA SER A 232 -3.05 3.19 -6.07
C SER A 232 -1.89 2.19 -6.07
N SER A 233 -2.03 1.09 -5.31
CA SER A 233 -1.10 -0.04 -5.30
C SER A 233 -0.91 -0.71 -6.67
N ASN A 234 -1.88 -0.57 -7.58
CA ASN A 234 -1.78 -1.07 -8.95
C ASN A 234 -1.03 -0.13 -9.91
N GLU A 235 -0.77 1.11 -9.52
CA GLU A 235 -0.30 2.13 -10.47
C GLU A 235 1.16 1.97 -10.88
N THR A 236 2.00 1.47 -9.97
CA THR A 236 3.44 1.29 -10.22
C THR A 236 3.95 -0.03 -9.67
N LEU A 237 5.03 -0.55 -10.22
CA LEU A 237 5.65 -1.77 -9.71
C LEU A 237 6.07 -1.62 -8.23
N SER A 238 6.70 -0.50 -7.88
CA SER A 238 7.16 -0.27 -6.51
C SER A 238 6.02 -0.37 -5.49
N ARG A 239 4.86 0.20 -5.78
CA ARG A 239 3.68 0.10 -4.91
C ARG A 239 3.10 -1.32 -4.91
N SER A 240 3.07 -1.97 -6.07
CA SER A 240 2.53 -3.33 -6.20
C SER A 240 3.34 -4.36 -5.42
N LEU A 241 4.62 -4.12 -5.20
CA LEU A 241 5.48 -5.01 -4.40
C LEU A 241 5.03 -5.12 -2.94
N SER A 242 4.26 -4.17 -2.40
CA SER A 242 3.69 -4.29 -1.05
C SER A 242 2.79 -5.51 -0.90
N ALA A 243 1.93 -5.76 -1.89
CA ALA A 243 1.06 -6.94 -1.90
C ALA A 243 1.86 -8.25 -1.94
N LEU A 244 2.95 -8.28 -2.72
CA LEU A 244 3.86 -9.44 -2.75
C LEU A 244 4.57 -9.60 -1.40
N TRP A 245 5.02 -8.51 -0.79
CA TRP A 245 5.69 -8.55 0.51
C TRP A 245 4.79 -9.09 1.61
N ASN A 246 3.54 -8.64 1.64
CA ASN A 246 2.54 -9.11 2.59
C ASN A 246 2.24 -10.62 2.46
N CYS A 247 2.42 -11.19 1.27
CA CYS A 247 2.11 -12.59 0.98
C CYS A 247 3.36 -13.50 0.91
N ALA A 248 4.57 -12.94 0.97
CA ALA A 248 5.82 -13.68 0.70
C ALA A 248 6.03 -14.87 1.64
N ASN A 249 5.62 -14.76 2.91
CA ASN A 249 5.77 -15.85 3.89
C ASN A 249 4.98 -17.12 3.53
N ALA A 250 3.93 -16.98 2.73
CA ALA A 250 3.10 -18.10 2.28
C ALA A 250 3.65 -18.77 1.00
N VAL A 251 4.76 -18.30 0.43
CA VAL A 251 5.39 -18.90 -0.74
C VAL A 251 6.44 -19.91 -0.31
N LYS A 252 6.39 -21.12 -0.88
CA LYS A 252 7.43 -22.15 -0.68
C LYS A 252 8.72 -21.77 -1.39
N GLU A 253 9.84 -22.22 -0.86
CA GLU A 253 11.11 -22.23 -1.61
C GLU A 253 10.91 -22.94 -2.95
N GLU A 254 11.55 -22.39 -4.00
CA GLU A 254 11.39 -22.86 -5.38
C GLU A 254 9.94 -22.78 -5.92
N GLY A 255 9.06 -22.07 -5.22
CA GLY A 255 7.70 -21.79 -5.67
C GLY A 255 7.63 -20.64 -6.66
N LEU A 256 6.41 -20.23 -6.99
CA LEU A 256 6.11 -19.11 -7.89
C LEU A 256 5.01 -18.24 -7.29
N ALA A 257 5.32 -16.96 -7.09
CA ALA A 257 4.34 -15.94 -6.79
C ALA A 257 4.07 -15.13 -8.07
N ILE A 258 2.81 -15.03 -8.48
CA ILE A 258 2.38 -14.29 -9.67
C ILE A 258 1.62 -13.05 -9.22
N LEU A 259 2.24 -11.88 -9.43
CA LEU A 259 1.66 -10.59 -9.11
C LEU A 259 0.78 -10.10 -10.27
N LEU A 260 -0.47 -9.74 -9.98
CA LEU A 260 -1.38 -9.12 -10.93
C LEU A 260 -1.43 -7.62 -10.64
N ALA A 261 -0.74 -6.83 -11.46
CA ALA A 261 -0.59 -5.40 -11.27
C ALA A 261 -0.43 -4.70 -12.62
N GLU A 262 -1.33 -3.77 -12.93
CA GLU A 262 -1.31 -3.05 -14.21
C GLU A 262 -0.01 -2.27 -14.42
N CYS A 263 0.45 -1.55 -13.38
CA CYS A 263 1.65 -0.72 -13.38
C CYS A 263 1.67 0.34 -14.49
N LYS A 264 0.52 0.98 -14.76
CA LYS A 264 0.37 1.98 -15.84
C LYS A 264 1.34 3.16 -15.74
N ASN A 265 1.79 3.48 -14.52
CA ASN A 265 2.72 4.57 -14.24
C ASN A 265 4.19 4.07 -14.12
N GLY A 266 4.49 2.86 -14.61
CA GLY A 266 5.86 2.34 -14.73
C GLY A 266 6.42 1.75 -13.44
N LEU A 267 7.74 1.89 -13.24
CA LEU A 267 8.47 1.27 -12.13
C LEU A 267 8.19 1.92 -10.76
N GLY A 268 7.89 3.21 -10.73
CA GLY A 268 7.35 3.93 -9.58
C GLY A 268 8.34 4.33 -8.50
N SER A 269 9.59 3.91 -8.54
CA SER A 269 10.61 4.36 -7.59
C SER A 269 11.96 4.60 -8.26
N GLU A 270 12.71 5.54 -7.69
CA GLU A 270 14.04 5.91 -8.19
C GLU A 270 15.05 4.76 -8.06
N ALA A 271 15.00 3.99 -6.96
CA ALA A 271 15.92 2.88 -6.74
C ALA A 271 15.73 1.76 -7.79
N ILE A 272 14.48 1.37 -8.05
CA ILE A 272 14.19 0.33 -9.06
C ILE A 272 14.58 0.82 -10.45
N LEU A 273 14.32 2.08 -10.79
CA LEU A 273 14.70 2.67 -12.06
C LEU A 273 16.24 2.69 -12.24
N GLN A 274 16.96 3.20 -11.24
CA GLN A 274 18.42 3.26 -11.27
C GLN A 274 19.04 1.85 -11.38
N TYR A 275 18.45 0.86 -10.71
CA TYR A 275 18.90 -0.54 -10.82
C TYR A 275 18.67 -1.09 -12.24
N ALA A 276 17.47 -0.90 -12.78
CA ALA A 276 17.14 -1.34 -14.14
C ALA A 276 18.03 -0.70 -15.21
N GLU A 277 18.49 0.53 -15.00
CA GLU A 277 19.42 1.26 -15.85
C GLU A 277 20.90 0.94 -15.56
N GLY A 278 21.20 0.09 -14.57
CA GLY A 278 22.58 -0.26 -14.20
C GLY A 278 23.33 0.82 -13.42
N ARG A 279 22.63 1.84 -12.90
CA ARG A 279 23.21 2.95 -12.11
C ARG A 279 23.23 2.68 -10.60
N MET A 280 22.53 1.65 -10.13
CA MET A 280 22.52 1.20 -8.75
C MET A 280 22.97 -0.26 -8.67
N SER A 281 23.90 -0.57 -7.76
CA SER A 281 24.31 -1.94 -7.47
C SER A 281 23.68 -2.46 -6.19
N LEU A 282 23.61 -3.79 -6.04
CA LEU A 282 23.09 -4.44 -4.82
C LEU A 282 23.94 -4.10 -3.58
N ASP A 283 25.24 -3.85 -3.74
CA ASP A 283 26.11 -3.46 -2.61
C ASP A 283 25.71 -2.10 -2.04
N ARG A 284 25.24 -1.17 -2.89
CA ARG A 284 24.72 0.14 -2.45
C ARG A 284 23.41 0.02 -1.67
N LEU A 285 22.64 -1.05 -1.89
CA LEU A 285 21.44 -1.32 -1.08
C LEU A 285 21.80 -1.77 0.35
N LYS A 286 22.93 -2.44 0.51
CA LYS A 286 23.36 -2.93 1.83
C LYS A 286 24.02 -1.83 2.66
N ASN A 287 24.79 -0.97 2.02
CA ASN A 287 25.56 0.11 2.65
C ASN A 287 25.34 1.45 1.90
N PRO A 288 24.17 2.06 2.02
CA PRO A 288 23.87 3.28 1.28
C PRO A 288 24.54 4.51 1.90
N ALA A 289 25.15 5.36 1.08
CA ALA A 289 25.60 6.68 1.51
C ALA A 289 24.46 7.70 1.59
N LYS A 290 23.34 7.41 0.94
CA LYS A 290 22.09 8.20 0.98
C LYS A 290 20.90 7.29 0.70
N TYR A 291 19.76 7.61 1.26
CA TYR A 291 18.51 6.96 0.90
C TYR A 291 18.08 7.36 -0.51
N VAL A 292 17.63 6.39 -1.28
CA VAL A 292 17.00 6.58 -2.59
C VAL A 292 15.63 5.90 -2.51
N ASP A 293 14.58 6.60 -2.94
CA ASP A 293 13.20 6.13 -2.81
C ASP A 293 13.00 4.73 -3.39
N GLY A 294 12.38 3.84 -2.59
CA GLY A 294 12.11 2.45 -2.93
C GLY A 294 13.28 1.48 -2.81
N MET A 295 14.37 1.86 -2.12
CA MET A 295 15.50 0.95 -1.86
C MET A 295 15.06 -0.32 -1.14
N GLU A 296 14.14 -0.22 -0.17
CA GLU A 296 13.58 -1.35 0.55
C GLU A 296 12.80 -2.29 -0.37
N ASN A 297 12.03 -1.76 -1.32
CA ASN A 297 11.29 -2.57 -2.29
C ASN A 297 12.22 -3.31 -3.24
N LEU A 298 13.29 -2.65 -3.68
CA LEU A 298 14.31 -3.29 -4.51
C LEU A 298 15.07 -4.38 -3.73
N LEU A 299 15.42 -4.10 -2.46
CA LEU A 299 16.06 -5.09 -1.60
C LEU A 299 15.14 -6.30 -1.39
N PHE A 300 13.87 -6.07 -1.08
CA PHE A 300 12.87 -7.12 -0.95
C PHE A 300 12.78 -7.97 -2.22
N LEU A 301 12.60 -7.35 -3.38
CA LEU A 301 12.50 -8.03 -4.66
C LEU A 301 13.71 -8.96 -4.89
N THR A 302 14.91 -8.42 -4.71
CA THR A 302 16.16 -9.17 -4.98
C THR A 302 16.42 -10.28 -3.96
N GLU A 303 16.01 -10.12 -2.69
CA GLU A 303 16.14 -11.18 -1.69
C GLU A 303 15.08 -12.29 -1.89
N MET A 304 13.85 -11.94 -2.25
CA MET A 304 12.80 -12.95 -2.51
C MET A 304 13.10 -13.79 -3.76
N GLN A 305 13.71 -13.21 -4.79
CA GLN A 305 14.12 -13.94 -5.99
C GLN A 305 15.19 -15.02 -5.74
N LYS A 306 15.86 -14.98 -4.60
CA LYS A 306 16.75 -16.08 -4.17
C LYS A 306 15.98 -17.27 -3.58
N GLN A 307 14.75 -17.08 -3.16
CA GLN A 307 13.93 -18.07 -2.49
C GLN A 307 12.90 -18.70 -3.42
N PHE A 308 12.23 -17.87 -4.24
CA PHE A 308 11.19 -18.31 -5.16
C PHE A 308 11.14 -17.45 -6.43
N GLN A 309 10.48 -17.97 -7.46
CA GLN A 309 10.27 -17.23 -8.71
C GLN A 309 9.15 -16.19 -8.54
N ILE A 310 9.32 -15.04 -9.19
CA ILE A 310 8.32 -13.98 -9.20
C ILE A 310 7.85 -13.78 -10.65
N GLY A 311 6.57 -14.05 -10.87
CA GLY A 311 5.87 -13.75 -12.12
C GLY A 311 5.09 -12.44 -12.01
N ILE A 312 4.80 -11.83 -13.14
CA ILE A 312 3.98 -10.61 -13.19
C ILE A 312 3.09 -10.60 -14.43
N VAL A 313 1.81 -10.27 -14.20
CA VAL A 313 0.88 -9.86 -15.25
C VAL A 313 0.80 -8.33 -15.19
N SER A 314 1.29 -7.65 -16.23
CA SER A 314 1.45 -6.19 -16.22
C SER A 314 1.57 -5.66 -17.64
N ILE A 315 1.33 -4.35 -17.82
CA ILE A 315 1.63 -3.65 -19.08
C ILE A 315 3.08 -3.16 -19.16
N LEU A 316 3.89 -3.42 -18.14
CA LEU A 316 5.31 -3.06 -18.16
C LEU A 316 6.06 -3.76 -19.31
N PRO A 317 6.97 -3.07 -20.01
CA PRO A 317 7.80 -3.69 -21.03
C PRO A 317 8.58 -4.89 -20.50
N HIS A 318 8.64 -5.98 -21.27
CA HIS A 318 9.40 -7.19 -20.93
C HIS A 318 10.87 -6.91 -20.68
N TYR A 319 11.43 -5.89 -21.33
CA TYR A 319 12.79 -5.42 -21.07
C TYR A 319 13.03 -5.09 -19.60
N TYR A 320 12.12 -4.38 -18.95
CA TYR A 320 12.28 -4.08 -17.53
C TYR A 320 11.98 -5.30 -16.65
N THR A 321 10.88 -5.99 -16.88
CA THR A 321 10.46 -7.10 -16.02
C THR A 321 11.37 -8.31 -16.13
N LYS A 322 11.68 -8.76 -17.35
CA LYS A 322 12.49 -9.96 -17.59
C LYS A 322 13.99 -9.69 -17.52
N ASP A 323 14.46 -8.74 -18.36
CA ASP A 323 15.91 -8.61 -18.58
C ASP A 323 16.62 -7.83 -17.46
N LYS A 324 15.89 -6.93 -16.77
CA LYS A 324 16.48 -6.07 -15.72
C LYS A 324 16.08 -6.52 -14.31
N LEU A 325 14.84 -6.92 -14.10
CA LEU A 325 14.33 -7.26 -12.78
C LEU A 325 14.18 -8.77 -12.56
N THR A 326 14.55 -9.60 -13.54
CA THR A 326 14.55 -11.08 -13.44
C THR A 326 13.18 -11.64 -13.01
N MET A 327 12.09 -10.98 -13.41
CA MET A 327 10.72 -11.46 -13.21
C MET A 327 10.25 -12.23 -14.46
N ILE A 328 9.25 -13.09 -14.29
CA ILE A 328 8.64 -13.82 -15.41
C ILE A 328 7.43 -13.00 -15.89
N PRO A 329 7.49 -12.29 -17.04
CA PRO A 329 6.36 -11.55 -17.55
C PRO A 329 5.34 -12.50 -18.20
N PHE A 330 4.06 -12.25 -17.96
CA PHE A 330 2.93 -12.93 -18.59
C PHE A 330 2.03 -11.91 -19.27
N GLY A 331 1.55 -12.23 -20.47
CA GLY A 331 0.59 -11.41 -21.22
C GLY A 331 -0.83 -11.42 -20.62
N GLY A 332 -1.10 -12.31 -19.64
CA GLY A 332 -2.38 -12.38 -18.95
C GLY A 332 -2.48 -13.59 -18.01
N THR A 333 -3.62 -13.67 -17.34
CA THR A 333 -3.92 -14.74 -16.37
C THR A 333 -3.95 -16.12 -17.01
N LYS A 334 -4.44 -16.24 -18.25
CA LYS A 334 -4.46 -17.51 -19.00
C LYS A 334 -3.05 -18.04 -19.22
N GLU A 335 -2.17 -17.20 -19.77
CA GLU A 335 -0.77 -17.60 -20.03
C GLU A 335 -0.04 -17.98 -18.73
N SER A 336 -0.27 -17.23 -17.66
CA SER A 336 0.34 -17.53 -16.37
C SER A 336 -0.14 -18.87 -15.79
N MET A 337 -1.42 -19.21 -15.94
CA MET A 337 -1.94 -20.51 -15.51
C MET A 337 -1.45 -21.66 -16.39
N GLU A 338 -1.38 -21.47 -17.70
CA GLU A 338 -0.79 -22.46 -18.63
C GLU A 338 0.69 -22.72 -18.29
N TYR A 339 1.45 -21.67 -17.97
CA TYR A 339 2.83 -21.81 -17.51
C TYR A 339 2.92 -22.61 -16.21
N VAL A 340 2.05 -22.37 -15.23
CA VAL A 340 1.99 -23.11 -13.98
C VAL A 340 1.74 -24.60 -14.25
N LEU A 341 0.73 -24.93 -15.03
CA LEU A 341 0.37 -26.31 -15.31
C LEU A 341 1.47 -27.05 -16.09
N LYS A 342 2.12 -26.37 -17.03
CA LYS A 342 3.23 -26.93 -17.80
C LYS A 342 4.48 -27.16 -16.98
N THR A 343 4.81 -26.23 -16.07
CA THR A 343 6.08 -26.23 -15.33
C THR A 343 5.98 -27.08 -14.06
N TYR A 344 4.84 -27.02 -13.36
CA TYR A 344 4.66 -27.66 -12.06
C TYR A 344 3.74 -28.89 -12.08
N GLY A 345 3.11 -29.16 -13.24
CA GLY A 345 2.27 -30.32 -13.47
C GLY A 345 0.78 -29.98 -13.51
N GLU A 346 0.01 -30.78 -14.28
CA GLU A 346 -1.43 -30.55 -14.54
C GLU A 346 -2.32 -30.54 -13.30
N ARG A 347 -1.88 -31.19 -12.22
CA ARG A 347 -2.60 -31.24 -10.93
C ARG A 347 -2.08 -30.21 -9.93
N GLN A 348 -1.19 -29.31 -10.34
CA GLN A 348 -0.68 -28.29 -9.43
C GLN A 348 -1.83 -27.41 -8.93
N LYS A 349 -1.92 -27.26 -7.62
CA LYS A 349 -2.88 -26.38 -6.97
C LYS A 349 -2.28 -24.98 -6.77
N ALA A 350 -3.13 -23.98 -6.83
CA ALA A 350 -2.78 -22.59 -6.60
C ALA A 350 -3.67 -21.98 -5.51
N VAL A 351 -3.07 -21.11 -4.71
CA VAL A 351 -3.77 -20.19 -3.79
C VAL A 351 -3.94 -18.87 -4.50
N ILE A 352 -5.10 -18.25 -4.33
CA ILE A 352 -5.46 -16.98 -4.95
C ILE A 352 -5.73 -15.97 -3.86
N VAL A 353 -4.97 -14.87 -3.87
CA VAL A 353 -5.14 -13.72 -2.98
C VAL A 353 -5.82 -12.62 -3.78
N SER A 354 -7.07 -12.32 -3.47
CA SER A 354 -7.90 -11.37 -4.24
C SER A 354 -7.47 -9.92 -4.01
N ASP A 355 -6.88 -9.61 -2.85
CA ASP A 355 -6.37 -8.29 -2.51
C ASP A 355 -5.20 -8.40 -1.53
N GLY A 356 -3.99 -8.52 -2.10
CA GLY A 356 -2.76 -8.68 -1.31
C GLY A 356 -2.34 -7.44 -0.55
N THR A 357 -2.90 -6.27 -0.86
CA THR A 357 -2.58 -5.03 -0.13
C THR A 357 -3.20 -5.00 1.26
N HIS A 358 -4.41 -5.56 1.37
CA HIS A 358 -5.18 -5.54 2.61
C HIS A 358 -5.11 -6.85 3.43
N VAL A 359 -4.26 -7.80 3.04
CA VAL A 359 -4.02 -9.03 3.80
C VAL A 359 -2.54 -9.18 4.14
N LEU A 360 -2.25 -9.80 5.28
CA LEU A 360 -0.92 -10.26 5.66
C LEU A 360 -0.97 -11.77 5.89
N LEU A 361 -0.20 -12.54 5.14
CA LEU A 361 -0.15 -14.00 5.25
C LEU A 361 1.01 -14.44 6.15
N ARG A 362 0.70 -15.26 7.16
CA ARG A 362 1.66 -15.83 8.10
C ARG A 362 1.48 -17.33 8.29
#